data_47376b2e31c0c3579dd0aaf9f5287ee8
#
_entry.id   47376b2e31c0c3579dd0aaf9f5287ee8
#
_cell.length_a   1.000
_cell.length_b   1.000
_cell.length_c   1.000
_cell.angle_alpha   90.00
_cell.angle_beta   90.00
_cell.angle_gamma   90.00
#
_symmetry.space_group_name_H-M   'P 1'
#
loop_
_entity.id
_entity.type
_entity.pdbx_description
1 polymer ?
#
loop_
_entity_poly.entity_id
_entity_poly.type
_entity_poly.pdbx_seq_one_letter_code
_entity_poly.pdbx_strand_id
1 'polypeptide(L)'
;MKLPLLYIFIVSALVTPTVCHAAHSDNNPAHTSVGRNEVKKGLQQLDREIKLRDTYKNMRQMRLDSIRIQRNNVRTDSRRWFDLTMDIAGGYSSFDNDSALVYYTQGLDHASAIGNDSLATEFRLRRATYLSIAGYVHDALNELELVDTTAMTSGQKRTYFDATRRMYSFISNYYEGFLSTAAYWTNRAIEDQGKLI
;
A
#
# COMPACT_ATOMS: atom_id res chain seq x y z
N MET A 1 -68.65 -1.88 0.87
CA MET A 1 -68.22 -2.52 -0.40
C MET A 1 -67.08 -3.45 -0.09
N LYS A 2 -67.11 -4.68 -0.60
CA LYS A 2 -66.43 -5.89 -0.13
C LYS A 2 -64.96 -5.93 -0.45
N LEU A 3 -64.10 -6.18 0.57
CA LEU A 3 -62.71 -6.66 0.36
C LEU A 3 -62.72 -8.16 0.03
N PRO A 4 -61.96 -8.64 -0.93
CA PRO A 4 -61.63 -10.07 -1.04
C PRO A 4 -60.35 -10.38 -0.29
N LEU A 5 -60.50 -11.39 0.60
CA LEU A 5 -59.40 -12.10 1.24
C LEU A 5 -58.46 -12.71 0.17
N LEU A 6 -57.20 -12.35 0.20
CA LEU A 6 -56.20 -13.02 -0.60
C LEU A 6 -55.48 -14.08 0.24
N TYR A 7 -55.60 -15.30 -0.21
CA TYR A 7 -55.03 -16.53 0.33
C TYR A 7 -53.52 -16.44 0.41
N ILE A 8 -52.95 -16.52 1.63
CA ILE A 8 -51.53 -16.72 1.85
C ILE A 8 -51.29 -18.23 1.78
N PHE A 9 -50.74 -18.71 0.68
CA PHE A 9 -50.17 -20.04 0.57
C PHE A 9 -48.81 -20.06 1.29
N ILE A 10 -48.80 -20.64 2.49
CA ILE A 10 -47.58 -21.02 3.18
C ILE A 10 -47.09 -22.32 2.53
N VAL A 11 -46.14 -22.20 1.59
CA VAL A 11 -45.37 -23.32 1.14
C VAL A 11 -44.22 -23.52 2.15
N SER A 12 -44.46 -24.40 3.12
CA SER A 12 -43.42 -24.93 3.99
C SER A 12 -42.54 -25.88 3.16
N ALA A 13 -41.52 -25.31 2.49
CA ALA A 13 -40.44 -26.11 1.94
C ALA A 13 -39.63 -26.68 3.11
N LEU A 14 -39.79 -27.95 3.38
CA LEU A 14 -38.90 -28.74 4.21
C LEU A 14 -37.49 -28.67 3.60
N VAL A 15 -36.69 -27.72 4.06
CA VAL A 15 -35.24 -27.73 3.83
C VAL A 15 -34.67 -28.78 4.77
N THR A 16 -34.52 -29.99 4.30
CA THR A 16 -33.67 -30.99 4.95
C THR A 16 -32.21 -30.46 4.87
N PRO A 17 -31.52 -30.32 6.01
CA PRO A 17 -30.08 -30.02 5.94
C PRO A 17 -29.39 -31.25 5.31
N THR A 18 -29.08 -31.16 4.02
CA THR A 18 -28.13 -32.07 3.41
C THR A 18 -26.79 -31.80 4.10
N VAL A 19 -26.46 -32.60 5.09
CA VAL A 19 -25.12 -32.67 5.64
C VAL A 19 -24.21 -33.08 4.50
N CYS A 20 -23.64 -32.13 3.81
CA CYS A 20 -22.50 -32.37 2.95
C CYS A 20 -21.40 -32.91 3.87
N HIS A 21 -21.27 -34.23 3.94
CA HIS A 21 -20.01 -34.87 4.30
C HIS A 21 -19.04 -34.51 3.17
N ALA A 22 -18.36 -33.36 3.32
CA ALA A 22 -17.16 -33.13 2.59
C ALA A 22 -16.24 -34.27 3.01
N ALA A 23 -16.06 -35.26 2.10
CA ALA A 23 -14.96 -36.17 2.18
C ALA A 23 -13.71 -35.27 2.31
N HIS A 24 -13.13 -35.26 3.48
CA HIS A 24 -11.82 -34.70 3.72
C HIS A 24 -10.86 -35.51 2.89
N SER A 25 -10.69 -35.11 1.64
CA SER A 25 -9.55 -35.55 0.86
C SER A 25 -8.35 -34.98 1.58
N ASP A 26 -7.65 -35.83 2.31
CA ASP A 26 -6.33 -35.56 2.86
C ASP A 26 -5.30 -35.41 1.72
N ASN A 27 -5.55 -34.46 0.81
CA ASN A 27 -4.53 -33.83 -0.01
C ASN A 27 -3.86 -32.73 0.80
N ASN A 28 -3.38 -33.08 1.98
CA ASN A 28 -2.34 -32.35 2.65
C ASN A 28 -1.12 -32.46 1.72
N PRO A 29 -0.66 -31.34 1.06
CA PRO A 29 0.60 -31.38 0.35
C PRO A 29 1.60 -31.84 1.39
N ALA A 30 2.22 -33.01 1.14
CA ALA A 30 3.18 -33.63 2.04
C ALA A 30 4.01 -32.50 2.69
N HIS A 31 3.84 -32.31 4.00
CA HIS A 31 4.81 -31.59 4.79
C HIS A 31 6.09 -32.39 4.63
N THR A 32 6.85 -32.04 3.62
CA THR A 32 8.22 -32.51 3.47
C THR A 32 8.89 -32.06 4.76
N SER A 33 9.08 -32.99 5.67
CA SER A 33 9.78 -32.73 6.90
C SER A 33 11.18 -32.26 6.50
N VAL A 34 11.39 -30.94 6.55
CA VAL A 34 12.69 -30.33 6.24
C VAL A 34 13.69 -30.99 7.18
N GLY A 35 14.66 -31.69 6.62
CA GLY A 35 15.61 -32.46 7.41
C GLY A 35 16.40 -31.53 8.36
N ARG A 36 16.69 -32.00 9.56
CA ARG A 36 17.44 -31.23 10.58
C ARG A 36 18.73 -30.61 10.03
N ASN A 37 19.38 -31.27 9.07
CA ASN A 37 20.58 -30.78 8.41
C ASN A 37 20.30 -29.62 7.46
N GLU A 38 19.16 -29.61 6.78
CA GLU A 38 18.73 -28.52 5.90
C GLU A 38 18.38 -27.26 6.71
N VAL A 39 17.67 -27.43 7.83
CA VAL A 39 17.43 -26.34 8.79
C VAL A 39 18.74 -25.75 9.29
N LYS A 40 19.70 -26.58 9.70
CA LYS A 40 21.02 -26.13 10.15
C LYS A 40 21.78 -25.36 9.08
N LYS A 41 21.76 -25.84 7.82
CA LYS A 41 22.37 -25.12 6.71
C LYS A 41 21.70 -23.78 6.45
N GLY A 42 20.36 -23.74 6.47
CA GLY A 42 19.59 -22.49 6.33
C GLY A 42 19.92 -21.48 7.40
N LEU A 43 19.99 -21.88 8.66
CA LEU A 43 20.39 -21.01 9.77
C LEU A 43 21.82 -20.49 9.63
N GLN A 44 22.76 -21.32 9.21
CA GLN A 44 24.15 -20.89 8.96
C GLN A 44 24.23 -19.90 7.78
N GLN A 45 23.39 -20.06 6.78
CA GLN A 45 23.29 -19.09 5.68
C GLN A 45 22.70 -17.76 6.18
N LEU A 46 21.61 -17.81 6.96
CA LEU A 46 21.00 -16.63 7.57
C LEU A 46 22.01 -15.86 8.45
N ASP A 47 22.77 -16.56 9.29
CA ASP A 47 23.81 -15.95 10.12
C ASP A 47 24.87 -15.21 9.28
N ARG A 48 25.23 -15.76 8.11
CA ARG A 48 26.16 -15.09 7.18
C ARG A 48 25.57 -13.82 6.59
N GLU A 49 24.30 -13.88 6.15
CA GLU A 49 23.59 -12.71 5.59
C GLU A 49 23.41 -11.61 6.65
N ILE A 50 23.08 -11.99 7.90
CA ILE A 50 22.97 -11.04 9.02
C ILE A 50 24.31 -10.31 9.25
N LYS A 51 25.44 -11.01 9.17
CA LYS A 51 26.76 -10.40 9.30
C LYS A 51 27.08 -9.42 8.16
N LEU A 52 26.51 -9.60 6.97
CA LEU A 52 26.65 -8.71 5.83
C LEU A 52 25.69 -7.50 5.86
N ARG A 53 24.76 -7.44 6.80
CA ARG A 53 23.74 -6.39 6.90
C ARG A 53 24.34 -4.98 6.80
N ASP A 54 25.40 -4.72 7.56
CA ASP A 54 26.03 -3.40 7.59
C ASP A 54 26.76 -3.07 6.27
N THR A 55 27.29 -4.08 5.60
CA THR A 55 27.83 -3.93 4.25
C THR A 55 26.76 -3.51 3.25
N TYR A 56 25.61 -4.19 3.25
CA TYR A 56 24.47 -3.83 2.38
C TYR A 56 23.92 -2.43 2.70
N LYS A 57 23.83 -2.09 3.99
CA LYS A 57 23.40 -0.75 4.42
C LYS A 57 24.35 0.33 3.91
N ASN A 58 25.67 0.11 4.04
CA ASN A 58 26.68 1.05 3.57
C ASN A 58 26.65 1.20 2.04
N MET A 59 26.55 0.11 1.29
CA MET A 59 26.44 0.16 -0.17
C MET A 59 25.21 0.97 -0.61
N ARG A 60 24.08 0.79 0.07
CA ARG A 60 22.86 1.55 -0.20
C ARG A 60 23.04 3.03 0.11
N GLN A 61 23.67 3.36 1.24
CA GLN A 61 23.97 4.73 1.63
C GLN A 61 24.88 5.41 0.60
N MET A 62 25.93 4.75 0.18
CA MET A 62 26.84 5.26 -0.88
C MET A 62 26.09 5.56 -2.18
N ARG A 63 25.15 4.70 -2.57
CA ARG A 63 24.30 4.94 -3.75
C ARG A 63 23.44 6.20 -3.57
N LEU A 64 22.80 6.36 -2.42
CA LEU A 64 21.97 7.54 -2.12
C LEU A 64 22.82 8.82 -2.06
N ASP A 65 24.03 8.75 -1.52
CA ASP A 65 24.97 9.87 -1.50
C ASP A 65 25.38 10.29 -2.92
N SER A 66 25.59 9.32 -3.81
CA SER A 66 25.86 9.60 -5.22
C SER A 66 24.67 10.31 -5.91
N ILE A 67 23.42 9.87 -5.65
CA ILE A 67 22.22 10.53 -6.19
C ILE A 67 22.09 11.95 -5.59
N ARG A 68 22.39 12.12 -4.31
CA ARG A 68 22.37 13.43 -3.63
C ARG A 68 23.37 14.41 -4.24
N ILE A 69 24.58 13.95 -4.55
CA ILE A 69 25.59 14.75 -5.25
C ILE A 69 25.06 15.16 -6.63
N GLN A 70 24.49 14.23 -7.40
CA GLN A 70 23.90 14.55 -8.70
C GLN A 70 22.80 15.61 -8.57
N ARG A 71 21.89 15.46 -7.57
CA ARG A 71 20.81 16.42 -7.32
C ARG A 71 21.36 17.83 -7.02
N ASN A 72 22.42 17.92 -6.23
CA ASN A 72 23.01 19.21 -5.86
C ASN A 72 23.72 19.93 -7.04
N ASN A 73 24.03 19.18 -8.10
CA ASN A 73 24.69 19.71 -9.29
C ASN A 73 23.70 20.13 -10.41
N VAL A 74 22.39 19.98 -10.20
CA VAL A 74 21.38 20.39 -11.16
C VAL A 74 20.56 21.56 -10.62
N ARG A 75 19.94 22.34 -11.53
CA ARG A 75 19.07 23.46 -11.14
C ARG A 75 17.88 22.92 -10.35
N THR A 76 17.54 23.61 -9.26
CA THR A 76 16.47 23.22 -8.33
C THR A 76 15.07 23.25 -8.95
N ASP A 77 14.86 24.08 -9.96
CA ASP A 77 13.58 24.18 -10.70
C ASP A 77 13.48 23.21 -11.89
N SER A 78 14.53 22.40 -12.13
CA SER A 78 14.54 21.43 -13.22
C SER A 78 13.75 20.16 -12.89
N ARG A 79 13.11 19.57 -13.89
CA ARG A 79 12.48 18.23 -13.74
C ARG A 79 13.47 17.21 -13.16
N ARG A 80 14.73 17.27 -13.59
CA ARG A 80 15.79 16.37 -13.11
C ARG A 80 16.02 16.46 -11.60
N TRP A 81 15.95 17.66 -11.01
CA TRP A 81 16.08 17.84 -9.55
C TRP A 81 14.93 17.11 -8.81
N PHE A 82 13.70 17.25 -9.32
CA PHE A 82 12.53 16.58 -8.74
C PHE A 82 12.63 15.07 -8.86
N ASP A 83 13.05 14.54 -10.03
CA ASP A 83 13.23 13.11 -10.24
C ASP A 83 14.27 12.54 -9.26
N LEU A 84 15.43 13.19 -9.12
CA LEU A 84 16.47 12.79 -8.17
C LEU A 84 15.99 12.88 -6.71
N THR A 85 15.20 13.89 -6.37
CA THR A 85 14.60 14.02 -5.02
C THR A 85 13.64 12.84 -4.74
N MET A 86 12.83 12.47 -5.72
CA MET A 86 11.92 11.33 -5.66
C MET A 86 12.70 10.00 -5.50
N ASP A 87 13.79 9.83 -6.27
CA ASP A 87 14.67 8.64 -6.19
C ASP A 87 15.33 8.51 -4.82
N ILE A 88 15.78 9.63 -4.22
CA ILE A 88 16.34 9.64 -2.87
C ILE A 88 15.27 9.25 -1.85
N ALA A 89 14.08 9.86 -1.89
CA ALA A 89 12.97 9.54 -1.00
C ALA A 89 12.60 8.06 -1.09
N GLY A 90 12.41 7.55 -2.30
CA GLY A 90 12.13 6.13 -2.55
C GLY A 90 13.26 5.20 -2.08
N GLY A 91 14.50 5.64 -2.20
CA GLY A 91 15.66 4.90 -1.71
C GLY A 91 15.67 4.75 -0.18
N TYR A 92 15.25 5.77 0.57
CA TYR A 92 15.14 5.71 2.03
C TYR A 92 13.91 4.94 2.52
N SER A 93 12.82 4.90 1.76
CA SER A 93 11.50 4.40 2.18
C SER A 93 11.46 2.95 2.71
N SER A 94 12.51 2.18 2.53
CA SER A 94 12.59 0.78 2.99
C SER A 94 13.46 0.57 4.23
N PHE A 95 14.14 1.61 4.76
CA PHE A 95 15.03 1.43 5.90
C PHE A 95 15.22 2.68 6.79
N ASP A 96 14.81 3.85 6.34
CA ASP A 96 14.89 5.10 7.10
C ASP A 96 13.68 5.98 6.75
N ASN A 97 12.63 5.78 7.53
CA ASN A 97 11.34 6.42 7.32
C ASN A 97 11.40 7.93 7.43
N ASP A 98 12.16 8.46 8.37
CA ASP A 98 12.25 9.89 8.62
C ASP A 98 12.95 10.59 7.46
N SER A 99 14.06 10.02 6.97
CA SER A 99 14.74 10.55 5.79
C SER A 99 13.85 10.51 4.54
N ALA A 100 13.09 9.43 4.32
CA ALA A 100 12.17 9.35 3.19
C ALA A 100 11.13 10.48 3.23
N LEU A 101 10.51 10.69 4.40
CA LEU A 101 9.49 11.73 4.59
C LEU A 101 10.07 13.13 4.37
N VAL A 102 11.28 13.40 4.86
CA VAL A 102 11.97 14.68 4.63
C VAL A 102 12.12 14.97 3.14
N TYR A 103 12.56 14.01 2.32
CA TYR A 103 12.74 14.23 0.88
C TYR A 103 11.42 14.37 0.12
N TYR A 104 10.37 13.61 0.49
CA TYR A 104 9.03 13.81 -0.09
C TYR A 104 8.50 15.20 0.25
N THR A 105 8.69 15.69 1.48
CA THR A 105 8.27 17.01 1.90
C THR A 105 9.05 18.10 1.17
N GLN A 106 10.38 17.99 1.06
CA GLN A 106 11.19 18.94 0.30
C GLN A 106 10.74 19.07 -1.16
N GLY A 107 10.43 17.95 -1.81
CA GLY A 107 9.94 17.95 -3.19
C GLY A 107 8.58 18.63 -3.32
N LEU A 108 7.67 18.34 -2.40
CA LEU A 108 6.34 18.96 -2.36
C LEU A 108 6.43 20.47 -2.13
N ASP A 109 7.17 20.89 -1.12
CA ASP A 109 7.32 22.30 -0.76
C ASP A 109 7.91 23.11 -1.92
N HIS A 110 8.96 22.55 -2.55
CA HIS A 110 9.61 23.20 -3.66
C HIS A 110 8.72 23.27 -4.91
N ALA A 111 8.00 22.21 -5.24
CA ALA A 111 7.04 22.20 -6.35
C ALA A 111 5.93 23.23 -6.14
N SER A 112 5.42 23.34 -4.91
CA SER A 112 4.43 24.34 -4.52
C SER A 112 4.98 25.77 -4.61
N ALA A 113 6.21 25.99 -4.16
CA ALA A 113 6.85 27.31 -4.19
C ALA A 113 7.07 27.85 -5.61
N ILE A 114 7.33 26.97 -6.59
CA ILE A 114 7.46 27.38 -8.00
C ILE A 114 6.12 27.35 -8.77
N GLY A 115 5.00 27.09 -8.10
CA GLY A 115 3.67 27.03 -8.72
C GLY A 115 3.47 25.86 -9.69
N ASN A 116 4.20 24.76 -9.50
CA ASN A 116 4.05 23.58 -10.34
C ASN A 116 3.10 22.56 -9.69
N ASP A 117 1.79 22.75 -9.90
CA ASP A 117 0.75 21.93 -9.29
C ASP A 117 0.83 20.45 -9.68
N SER A 118 1.28 20.15 -10.90
CA SER A 118 1.44 18.76 -11.35
C SER A 118 2.52 18.03 -10.58
N LEU A 119 3.68 18.67 -10.36
CA LEU A 119 4.76 18.11 -9.52
C LEU A 119 4.36 18.07 -8.05
N ALA A 120 3.71 19.10 -7.54
CA ALA A 120 3.20 19.12 -6.16
C ALA A 120 2.23 17.94 -5.93
N THR A 121 1.31 17.70 -6.86
CA THR A 121 0.40 16.54 -6.82
C THR A 121 1.17 15.23 -6.84
N GLU A 122 2.19 15.08 -7.69
CA GLU A 122 3.01 13.86 -7.76
C GLU A 122 3.70 13.57 -6.42
N PHE A 123 4.34 14.57 -5.80
CA PHE A 123 4.98 14.42 -4.49
C PHE A 123 3.99 14.15 -3.37
N ARG A 124 2.83 14.82 -3.39
CA ARG A 124 1.74 14.61 -2.44
C ARG A 124 1.23 13.18 -2.47
N LEU A 125 0.96 12.64 -3.65
CA LEU A 125 0.50 11.27 -3.83
C LEU A 125 1.54 10.24 -3.35
N ARG A 126 2.83 10.48 -3.64
CA ARG A 126 3.91 9.61 -3.17
C ARG A 126 4.06 9.67 -1.65
N ARG A 127 3.96 10.86 -1.06
CA ARG A 127 3.99 11.06 0.39
C ARG A 127 2.80 10.37 1.07
N ALA A 128 1.59 10.51 0.53
CA ALA A 128 0.41 9.80 1.02
C ALA A 128 0.56 8.27 0.95
N THR A 129 1.04 7.76 -0.18
CA THR A 129 1.32 6.32 -0.32
C THR A 129 2.33 5.85 0.73
N TYR A 130 3.40 6.61 0.94
CA TYR A 130 4.41 6.30 1.93
C TYR A 130 3.87 6.33 3.37
N LEU A 131 3.13 7.37 3.74
CA LEU A 131 2.50 7.51 5.06
C LEU A 131 1.53 6.36 5.34
N SER A 132 0.77 5.92 4.32
CA SER A 132 -0.13 4.76 4.47
C SER A 132 0.61 3.45 4.76
N ILE A 133 1.76 3.22 4.10
CA ILE A 133 2.60 2.04 4.33
C ILE A 133 3.25 2.09 5.72
N ALA A 134 3.64 3.29 6.16
CA ALA A 134 4.25 3.50 7.48
C ALA A 134 3.23 3.49 8.64
N GLY A 135 1.91 3.38 8.34
CA GLY A 135 0.84 3.33 9.34
C GLY A 135 0.30 4.70 9.78
N TYR A 136 0.77 5.80 9.20
CA TYR A 136 0.27 7.16 9.46
C TYR A 136 -0.99 7.43 8.63
N VAL A 137 -2.05 6.66 8.91
CA VAL A 137 -3.27 6.63 8.11
C VAL A 137 -3.98 7.98 8.05
N HIS A 138 -4.07 8.68 9.19
CA HIS A 138 -4.71 9.99 9.25
C HIS A 138 -3.98 11.03 8.39
N ASP A 139 -2.65 11.07 8.48
CA ASP A 139 -1.84 11.98 7.69
C ASP A 139 -1.92 11.66 6.20
N ALA A 140 -1.96 10.37 5.85
CA ALA A 140 -2.16 9.93 4.48
C ALA A 140 -3.51 10.36 3.91
N LEU A 141 -4.59 10.26 4.70
CA LEU A 141 -5.93 10.76 4.32
C LEU A 141 -5.91 12.26 4.06
N ASN A 142 -5.35 13.04 4.97
CA ASN A 142 -5.25 14.49 4.84
C ASN A 142 -4.51 14.89 3.55
N GLU A 143 -3.44 14.18 3.19
CA GLU A 143 -2.73 14.42 1.94
C GLU A 143 -3.61 14.17 0.70
N LEU A 144 -4.39 13.09 0.72
CA LEU A 144 -5.26 12.71 -0.39
C LEU A 144 -6.44 13.66 -0.55
N GLU A 145 -6.98 14.21 0.54
CA GLU A 145 -8.05 15.21 0.51
C GLU A 145 -7.63 16.53 -0.13
N LEU A 146 -6.34 16.87 -0.07
CA LEU A 146 -5.78 18.08 -0.68
C LEU A 146 -5.52 17.94 -2.19
N VAL A 147 -5.80 16.77 -2.78
CA VAL A 147 -5.54 16.53 -4.20
C VAL A 147 -6.75 16.87 -5.05
N ASP A 148 -6.57 17.76 -6.03
CA ASP A 148 -7.58 17.99 -7.06
C ASP A 148 -7.61 16.82 -8.07
N THR A 149 -8.59 15.94 -7.91
CA THR A 149 -8.74 14.76 -8.75
C THR A 149 -9.16 15.09 -10.21
N THR A 150 -9.67 16.30 -10.47
CA THR A 150 -10.12 16.72 -11.79
C THR A 150 -8.95 17.07 -12.72
N ALA A 151 -7.88 17.61 -12.16
CA ALA A 151 -6.68 18.04 -12.86
C ALA A 151 -5.60 16.95 -13.03
N MET A 152 -5.84 15.75 -12.50
CA MET A 152 -4.86 14.66 -12.53
C MET A 152 -4.65 14.09 -13.93
N THR A 153 -3.38 13.82 -14.26
CA THR A 153 -3.01 12.94 -15.38
C THR A 153 -3.43 11.49 -15.10
N SER A 154 -3.51 10.66 -16.16
CA SER A 154 -3.82 9.22 -16.01
C SER A 154 -2.85 8.49 -15.07
N GLY A 155 -1.54 8.87 -15.09
CA GLY A 155 -0.54 8.32 -14.19
C GLY A 155 -0.80 8.71 -12.73
N GLN A 156 -1.16 9.97 -12.49
CA GLN A 156 -1.50 10.46 -11.15
C GLN A 156 -2.79 9.81 -10.62
N LYS A 157 -3.83 9.65 -11.46
CA LYS A 157 -5.06 8.92 -11.08
C LYS A 157 -4.75 7.50 -10.63
N ARG A 158 -3.90 6.78 -11.38
CA ARG A 158 -3.47 5.43 -11.00
C ARG A 158 -2.78 5.43 -9.63
N THR A 159 -1.86 6.36 -9.39
CA THR A 159 -1.14 6.46 -8.10
C THR A 159 -2.11 6.81 -6.97
N TYR A 160 -3.07 7.71 -7.21
CA TYR A 160 -4.12 8.07 -6.24
C TYR A 160 -4.95 6.86 -5.82
N PHE A 161 -5.51 6.12 -6.78
CA PHE A 161 -6.33 4.95 -6.47
C PHE A 161 -5.54 3.80 -5.85
N ASP A 162 -4.25 3.62 -6.22
CA ASP A 162 -3.40 2.63 -5.54
C ASP A 162 -3.13 3.03 -4.08
N ALA A 163 -2.89 4.32 -3.81
CA ALA A 163 -2.70 4.83 -2.45
C ALA A 163 -3.96 4.66 -1.59
N THR A 164 -5.13 5.08 -2.11
CA THR A 164 -6.42 4.96 -1.38
C THR A 164 -6.78 3.51 -1.13
N ARG A 165 -6.62 2.62 -2.11
CA ARG A 165 -6.84 1.19 -1.97
C ARG A 165 -5.98 0.57 -0.86
N ARG A 166 -4.66 0.85 -0.87
CA ARG A 166 -3.73 0.36 0.15
C ARG A 166 -4.12 0.82 1.54
N MET A 167 -4.44 2.10 1.66
CA MET A 167 -4.86 2.70 2.91
C MET A 167 -6.16 2.08 3.44
N TYR A 168 -7.20 1.93 2.60
CA TYR A 168 -8.45 1.31 3.01
C TYR A 168 -8.26 -0.16 3.38
N SER A 169 -7.41 -0.90 2.65
CA SER A 169 -7.05 -2.27 3.03
C SER A 169 -6.34 -2.34 4.38
N PHE A 170 -5.44 -1.40 4.66
CA PHE A 170 -4.77 -1.32 5.96
C PHE A 170 -5.75 -1.04 7.10
N ILE A 171 -6.65 -0.07 6.91
CA ILE A 171 -7.70 0.25 7.88
C ILE A 171 -8.62 -0.95 8.11
N SER A 172 -9.04 -1.63 7.04
CA SER A 172 -9.86 -2.83 7.13
C SER A 172 -9.21 -3.91 7.98
N ASN A 173 -7.93 -4.18 7.76
CA ASN A 173 -7.18 -5.17 8.55
C ASN A 173 -7.05 -4.75 10.02
N TYR A 174 -6.86 -3.45 10.29
CA TYR A 174 -6.78 -2.94 11.66
C TYR A 174 -8.10 -3.15 12.42
N TYR A 175 -9.23 -3.00 11.72
CA TYR A 175 -10.58 -3.20 12.29
C TYR A 175 -11.13 -4.62 12.10
N GLU A 176 -10.31 -5.63 11.84
CA GLU A 176 -10.75 -7.02 11.56
C GLU A 176 -11.68 -7.57 12.67
N GLY A 177 -11.45 -7.19 13.92
CA GLY A 177 -12.33 -7.52 15.06
C GLY A 177 -13.70 -6.83 15.06
N PHE A 178 -13.93 -5.84 14.20
CA PHE A 178 -15.17 -5.07 14.08
C PHE A 178 -15.75 -5.27 12.67
N LEU A 179 -16.41 -6.39 12.45
CA LEU A 179 -16.82 -6.88 11.12
C LEU A 179 -17.51 -5.84 10.22
N SER A 180 -18.41 -5.01 10.77
CA SER A 180 -19.11 -3.98 9.99
C SER A 180 -18.17 -2.88 9.49
N THR A 181 -17.25 -2.43 10.33
CA THR A 181 -16.24 -1.41 10.00
C THR A 181 -15.23 -1.95 9.01
N ALA A 182 -14.73 -3.17 9.22
CA ALA A 182 -13.82 -3.83 8.31
C ALA A 182 -14.45 -4.02 6.92
N ALA A 183 -15.72 -4.46 6.85
CA ALA A 183 -16.46 -4.63 5.59
C ALA A 183 -16.62 -3.30 4.83
N TYR A 184 -16.91 -2.19 5.53
CA TYR A 184 -17.00 -0.87 4.91
C TYR A 184 -15.69 -0.49 4.20
N TRP A 185 -14.55 -0.62 4.89
CA TRP A 185 -13.25 -0.25 4.32
C TRP A 185 -12.78 -1.20 3.23
N THR A 186 -13.11 -2.49 3.35
CA THR A 186 -12.86 -3.48 2.28
C THR A 186 -13.60 -3.10 1.00
N ASN A 187 -14.88 -2.74 1.09
CA ASN A 187 -15.65 -2.34 -0.08
C ASN A 187 -15.09 -1.07 -0.73
N ARG A 188 -14.65 -0.08 0.06
CA ARG A 188 -13.96 1.11 -0.47
C ARG A 188 -12.67 0.76 -1.21
N ALA A 189 -11.88 -0.16 -0.69
CA ALA A 189 -10.66 -0.63 -1.36
C ALA A 189 -10.97 -1.32 -2.70
N ILE A 190 -12.04 -2.13 -2.76
CA ILE A 190 -12.50 -2.82 -3.99
C ILE A 190 -13.00 -1.81 -5.02
N GLU A 191 -13.79 -0.81 -4.61
CA GLU A 191 -14.26 0.25 -5.49
C GLU A 191 -13.11 1.01 -6.15
N ASP A 192 -12.09 1.38 -5.38
CA ASP A 192 -10.92 2.09 -5.91
C ASP A 192 -10.05 1.20 -6.79
N GLN A 193 -9.97 -0.10 -6.50
CA GLN A 193 -9.30 -1.06 -7.40
C GLN A 193 -10.02 -1.15 -8.75
N GLY A 194 -11.35 -1.12 -8.78
CA GLY A 194 -12.14 -1.11 -10.01
C GLY A 194 -11.90 0.12 -10.90
N LYS A 195 -11.46 1.25 -10.31
CA LYS A 195 -11.09 2.48 -11.04
C LYS A 195 -9.70 2.46 -11.66
N LEU A 196 -8.90 1.41 -11.37
CA LEU A 196 -7.54 1.24 -11.92
C LEU A 196 -7.51 0.44 -13.23
N ILE A 197 -8.61 -0.26 -13.54
CA ILE A 197 -8.78 -1.09 -14.73
C ILE A 197 -9.40 -0.27 -15.85
#